data_45557424d27459796a57f6cff9a20c0a
#
_entry.id   45557424d27459796a57f6cff9a20c0a
#
_cell.length_a   1.000
_cell.length_b   1.000
_cell.length_c   1.000
_cell.angle_alpha   90.00
_cell.angle_beta   90.00
_cell.angle_gamma   90.00
#
_symmetry.space_group_name_H-M   'P 1'
#
loop_
_entity.id
_entity.type
_entity.pdbx_description
1 polymer ?
#
loop_
_entity_poly.entity_id
_entity_poly.type
_entity_poly.pdbx_seq_one_letter_code
_entity_poly.pdbx_strand_id
1 'polypeptide(L)'
;MIIIDEWDCVVRNSTDQDLIHQYLQFLHSLFKSEESKSFLALGYITGIMPIKKIKDESALNNFEEYTMLKSRPITKYYGFTEEEVKALCKRYDMDFETTKEWYNGYLIDGMHMYNPNSVSQAMKYHDFDSYWRNTSAFGTINNFIMMNYSGLKEDVLTMLSGGKVMVDTECFQNDLAEIHSKDDALTALIHLGYLGYDADMLSAYIPNYEVAKAFQSALKTGEWKDVAASISSGIKI
;
A
#
# COMPACT_ATOMS: atom_id res chain seq x y z
N MET A 1 14.96 -19.92 13.12
CA MET A 1 14.32 -18.85 12.33
C MET A 1 12.86 -18.75 12.72
N ILE A 2 12.37 -17.54 12.94
CA ILE A 2 10.94 -17.26 13.22
C ILE A 2 10.41 -16.36 12.12
N ILE A 3 9.26 -16.71 11.54
CA ILE A 3 8.57 -15.93 10.52
C ILE A 3 7.18 -15.61 11.07
N ILE A 4 6.82 -14.33 11.08
CA ILE A 4 5.47 -13.86 11.45
C ILE A 4 4.94 -13.04 10.28
N ASP A 5 3.82 -13.47 9.72
CA ASP A 5 3.09 -12.75 8.69
C ASP A 5 1.98 -11.92 9.34
N GLU A 6 1.74 -10.70 8.84
CA GLU A 6 0.79 -9.73 9.40
C GLU A 6 0.99 -9.48 10.90
N TRP A 7 2.24 -9.21 11.33
CA TRP A 7 2.58 -8.96 12.74
C TRP A 7 1.70 -7.87 13.37
N ASP A 8 1.24 -6.93 12.58
CA ASP A 8 0.46 -5.76 13.01
C ASP A 8 -1.06 -6.03 13.09
N CYS A 9 -1.52 -7.25 12.80
CA CYS A 9 -2.95 -7.56 12.75
C CYS A 9 -3.67 -7.31 14.09
N VAL A 10 -3.02 -7.59 15.23
CA VAL A 10 -3.59 -7.32 16.56
C VAL A 10 -3.65 -5.81 16.81
N VAL A 11 -2.60 -5.07 16.44
CA VAL A 11 -2.52 -3.61 16.62
C VAL A 11 -3.56 -2.89 15.77
N ARG A 12 -3.77 -3.34 14.52
CA ARG A 12 -4.74 -2.72 13.60
C ARG A 12 -6.20 -3.04 13.91
N ASN A 13 -6.48 -4.21 14.46
CA ASN A 13 -7.85 -4.71 14.58
C ASN A 13 -8.41 -4.66 16.02
N SER A 14 -7.57 -4.40 17.02
CA SER A 14 -8.02 -4.31 18.40
C SER A 14 -8.14 -2.86 18.85
N THR A 15 -9.18 -2.58 19.63
CA THR A 15 -9.34 -1.33 20.40
C THR A 15 -8.90 -1.49 21.86
N ASP A 16 -8.59 -2.72 22.27
CA ASP A 16 -8.15 -3.07 23.64
C ASP A 16 -6.64 -2.78 23.76
N GLN A 17 -6.32 -1.69 24.44
CA GLN A 17 -4.95 -1.24 24.66
C GLN A 17 -4.13 -2.21 25.51
N ASP A 18 -4.76 -2.89 26.46
CA ASP A 18 -4.08 -3.88 27.30
C ASP A 18 -3.67 -5.11 26.47
N LEU A 19 -4.53 -5.57 25.58
CA LEU A 19 -4.21 -6.65 24.64
C LEU A 19 -3.08 -6.26 23.69
N ILE A 20 -3.13 -5.06 23.12
CA ILE A 20 -2.07 -4.54 22.25
C ILE A 20 -0.73 -4.50 23.00
N HIS A 21 -0.72 -3.96 24.23
CA HIS A 21 0.47 -3.89 25.04
C HIS A 21 1.04 -5.28 25.37
N GLN A 22 0.21 -6.24 25.79
CA GLN A 22 0.64 -7.62 26.04
C GLN A 22 1.23 -8.27 24.78
N TYR A 23 0.63 -8.04 23.62
CA TYR A 23 1.13 -8.56 22.37
C TYR A 23 2.50 -7.96 21.99
N LEU A 24 2.69 -6.66 22.15
CA LEU A 24 3.98 -6.01 21.92
C LEU A 24 5.05 -6.49 22.90
N GLN A 25 4.70 -6.72 24.17
CA GLN A 25 5.60 -7.34 25.15
C GLN A 25 5.98 -8.78 24.77
N PHE A 26 5.03 -9.56 24.24
CA PHE A 26 5.31 -10.89 23.73
C PHE A 26 6.32 -10.84 22.57
N LEU A 27 6.11 -9.96 21.59
CA LEU A 27 7.05 -9.79 20.47
C LEU A 27 8.43 -9.32 20.95
N HIS A 28 8.48 -8.41 21.91
CA HIS A 28 9.73 -7.99 22.54
C HIS A 28 10.46 -9.16 23.18
N SER A 29 9.77 -9.97 23.97
CA SER A 29 10.36 -11.15 24.62
C SER A 29 10.86 -12.16 23.61
N LEU A 30 10.14 -12.35 22.50
CA LEU A 30 10.47 -13.30 21.45
C LEU A 30 11.70 -12.88 20.63
N PHE A 31 11.87 -11.57 20.36
CA PHE A 31 12.88 -11.09 19.43
C PHE A 31 14.03 -10.30 20.05
N LYS A 32 13.88 -9.79 21.25
CA LYS A 32 14.83 -8.83 21.84
C LYS A 32 15.33 -9.20 23.25
N SER A 33 14.74 -10.19 23.91
CA SER A 33 15.20 -10.60 25.23
C SER A 33 16.60 -11.26 25.18
N GLU A 34 17.29 -11.31 26.33
CA GLU A 34 18.56 -12.03 26.41
C GLU A 34 18.40 -13.54 26.14
N GLU A 35 17.27 -14.11 26.54
CA GLU A 35 16.94 -15.52 26.31
C GLU A 35 16.78 -15.80 24.80
N SER A 36 16.21 -14.86 24.05
CA SER A 36 16.00 -15.03 22.62
C SER A 36 17.31 -15.22 21.85
N LYS A 37 18.41 -14.65 22.33
CA LYS A 37 19.74 -14.78 21.71
C LYS A 37 20.23 -16.23 21.67
N SER A 38 19.74 -17.10 22.55
CA SER A 38 20.13 -18.50 22.62
C SER A 38 19.51 -19.38 21.54
N PHE A 39 18.35 -19.00 20.98
CA PHE A 39 17.61 -19.81 20.00
C PHE A 39 17.28 -19.09 18.70
N LEU A 40 17.31 -17.75 18.68
CA LEU A 40 16.90 -16.97 17.53
C LEU A 40 18.08 -16.62 16.63
N ALA A 41 18.18 -17.28 15.48
CA ALA A 41 19.19 -16.96 14.46
C ALA A 41 18.70 -15.88 13.47
N LEU A 42 17.40 -15.83 13.20
CA LEU A 42 16.78 -14.88 12.28
C LEU A 42 15.29 -14.69 12.63
N GLY A 43 14.87 -13.45 12.72
CA GLY A 43 13.45 -13.03 12.73
C GLY A 43 13.07 -12.39 11.41
N TYR A 44 11.98 -12.81 10.79
CA TYR A 44 11.39 -12.18 9.59
C TYR A 44 9.92 -11.92 9.87
N ILE A 45 9.52 -10.67 9.79
CA ILE A 45 8.13 -10.28 10.02
C ILE A 45 7.62 -9.44 8.86
N THR A 46 6.37 -9.65 8.48
CA THR A 46 5.67 -8.85 7.48
C THR A 46 4.46 -8.18 8.10
N GLY A 47 4.05 -7.06 7.56
CA GLY A 47 2.89 -6.31 7.98
C GLY A 47 2.64 -5.10 7.10
N ILE A 48 1.53 -4.44 7.31
CA ILE A 48 1.15 -3.22 6.60
C ILE A 48 1.77 -2.00 7.30
N MET A 49 1.82 -2.03 8.64
CA MET A 49 2.34 -0.92 9.42
C MET A 49 3.85 -1.01 9.62
N PRO A 50 4.59 0.06 9.33
CA PRO A 50 6.00 0.14 9.71
C PRO A 50 6.18 0.06 11.23
N ILE A 51 7.16 -0.76 11.65
CA ILE A 51 7.36 -1.11 13.05
C ILE A 51 7.97 0.03 13.89
N LYS A 52 8.76 0.90 13.25
CA LYS A 52 9.57 1.90 13.95
C LYS A 52 8.82 3.11 14.47
N LYS A 53 7.54 3.25 14.13
CA LYS A 53 6.73 4.43 14.49
C LYS A 53 5.57 4.11 15.45
N ILE A 54 5.56 2.94 16.09
CA ILE A 54 4.61 2.65 17.16
C ILE A 54 5.03 3.39 18.42
N LYS A 55 4.08 3.93 19.17
CA LYS A 55 4.32 4.72 20.41
C LYS A 55 5.24 4.04 21.43
N ASP A 56 5.35 2.71 21.40
CA ASP A 56 6.31 1.91 22.17
C ASP A 56 7.55 1.54 21.32
N GLU A 57 8.23 2.54 20.76
CA GLU A 57 9.38 2.40 19.83
C GLU A 57 10.50 1.49 20.34
N SER A 58 10.58 1.27 21.65
CA SER A 58 11.62 0.43 22.25
C SER A 58 11.39 -1.06 22.04
N ALA A 59 10.18 -1.49 21.70
CA ALA A 59 9.82 -2.91 21.69
C ALA A 59 10.52 -3.69 20.57
N LEU A 60 10.61 -3.14 19.35
CA LEU A 60 11.05 -3.88 18.16
C LEU A 60 12.09 -3.10 17.31
N ASN A 61 12.87 -2.22 17.90
CA ASN A 61 13.86 -1.40 17.19
C ASN A 61 15.12 -2.15 16.71
N ASN A 62 15.20 -3.46 16.93
CA ASN A 62 16.27 -4.34 16.48
C ASN A 62 16.06 -4.92 15.07
N PHE A 63 14.92 -4.63 14.43
CA PHE A 63 14.67 -5.02 13.05
C PHE A 63 15.22 -3.99 12.06
N GLU A 64 15.70 -4.48 10.94
CA GLU A 64 15.90 -3.66 9.74
C GLU A 64 14.57 -3.63 8.98
N GLU A 65 14.08 -2.43 8.70
CA GLU A 65 12.76 -2.23 8.14
C GLU A 65 12.84 -1.83 6.67
N TYR A 66 12.02 -2.48 5.86
CA TYR A 66 11.83 -2.21 4.45
C TYR A 66 10.35 -1.86 4.18
N THR A 67 10.11 -0.76 3.48
CA THR A 67 8.75 -0.28 3.18
C THR A 67 8.62 0.09 1.71
N MET A 68 7.42 0.46 1.28
CA MET A 68 7.19 0.99 -0.07
C MET A 68 8.02 2.26 -0.37
N LEU A 69 8.39 3.01 0.66
CA LEU A 69 9.23 4.21 0.55
C LEU A 69 10.73 3.89 0.62
N LYS A 70 11.10 2.76 1.22
CA LYS A 70 12.50 2.36 1.45
C LYS A 70 12.63 0.84 1.35
N SER A 71 12.83 0.33 0.15
CA SER A 71 12.76 -1.10 -0.15
C SER A 71 14.10 -1.82 -0.34
N ARG A 72 15.21 -1.10 -0.56
CA ARG A 72 16.53 -1.72 -0.77
C ARG A 72 17.01 -2.53 0.43
N PRO A 73 17.58 -3.72 0.24
CA PRO A 73 17.95 -4.38 -1.02
C PRO A 73 16.88 -5.35 -1.55
N ILE A 74 15.67 -5.39 -0.99
CA ILE A 74 14.66 -6.41 -1.29
C ILE A 74 13.61 -5.96 -2.31
N THR A 75 13.81 -4.85 -3.00
CA THR A 75 12.86 -4.24 -3.96
C THR A 75 12.25 -5.25 -4.92
N LYS A 76 13.05 -6.10 -5.55
CA LYS A 76 12.58 -7.10 -6.53
C LYS A 76 11.61 -8.16 -5.98
N TYR A 77 11.42 -8.21 -4.66
CA TYR A 77 10.52 -9.17 -4.01
C TYR A 77 9.21 -8.55 -3.54
N TYR A 78 8.99 -7.25 -3.80
CA TYR A 78 7.74 -6.57 -3.43
C TYR A 78 6.55 -6.92 -4.33
N GLY A 79 6.83 -7.41 -5.54
CA GLY A 79 5.81 -7.75 -6.52
C GLY A 79 6.43 -8.54 -7.68
N PHE A 80 5.69 -8.65 -8.78
CA PHE A 80 6.29 -9.16 -10.01
C PHE A 80 7.05 -8.07 -10.74
N THR A 81 8.23 -8.42 -11.23
CA THR A 81 9.03 -7.57 -12.13
C THR A 81 8.44 -7.56 -13.54
N GLU A 82 8.84 -6.59 -14.35
CA GLU A 82 8.38 -6.50 -15.74
C GLU A 82 8.77 -7.73 -16.56
N GLU A 83 9.97 -8.31 -16.34
CA GLU A 83 10.43 -9.51 -17.01
C GLU A 83 9.57 -10.73 -16.65
N GLU A 84 9.21 -10.88 -15.38
CA GLU A 84 8.32 -11.96 -14.93
C GLU A 84 6.95 -11.83 -15.55
N VAL A 85 6.37 -10.62 -15.60
CA VAL A 85 5.06 -10.38 -16.20
C VAL A 85 5.09 -10.63 -17.71
N LYS A 86 6.15 -10.22 -18.44
CA LYS A 86 6.31 -10.56 -19.85
C LYS A 86 6.35 -12.08 -20.09
N ALA A 87 7.05 -12.80 -19.22
CA ALA A 87 7.09 -14.26 -19.30
C ALA A 87 5.73 -14.91 -19.02
N LEU A 88 4.97 -14.37 -18.04
CA LEU A 88 3.61 -14.82 -17.74
C LEU A 88 2.64 -14.51 -18.90
N CYS A 89 2.67 -13.31 -19.47
CA CYS A 89 1.86 -12.95 -20.63
C CYS A 89 2.10 -13.91 -21.79
N LYS A 90 3.36 -14.19 -22.10
CA LYS A 90 3.71 -15.17 -23.15
C LYS A 90 3.20 -16.59 -22.84
N ARG A 91 3.28 -17.02 -21.57
CA ARG A 91 2.84 -18.36 -21.14
C ARG A 91 1.34 -18.54 -21.19
N TYR A 92 0.59 -17.49 -20.87
CA TYR A 92 -0.87 -17.52 -20.75
C TYR A 92 -1.57 -16.87 -21.95
N ASP A 93 -0.86 -16.51 -23.00
CA ASP A 93 -1.39 -15.86 -24.20
C ASP A 93 -2.20 -14.60 -23.90
N MET A 94 -1.64 -13.74 -23.05
CA MET A 94 -2.21 -12.46 -22.64
C MET A 94 -1.44 -11.30 -23.24
N ASP A 95 -2.13 -10.22 -23.62
CA ASP A 95 -1.48 -9.01 -24.13
C ASP A 95 -0.68 -8.29 -23.05
N PHE A 96 0.61 -8.07 -23.32
CA PHE A 96 1.51 -7.45 -22.34
C PHE A 96 1.22 -5.96 -22.15
N GLU A 97 0.91 -5.21 -23.22
CA GLU A 97 0.66 -3.77 -23.11
C GLU A 97 -0.61 -3.49 -22.30
N THR A 98 -1.65 -4.27 -22.53
CA THR A 98 -2.88 -4.20 -21.71
C THR A 98 -2.60 -4.61 -20.27
N THR A 99 -1.82 -5.67 -20.05
CA THR A 99 -1.42 -6.08 -18.68
C THR A 99 -0.66 -4.95 -17.97
N LYS A 100 0.21 -4.27 -18.67
CA LYS A 100 0.99 -3.14 -18.19
C LYS A 100 0.08 -1.96 -17.81
N GLU A 101 -0.86 -1.59 -18.66
CA GLU A 101 -1.81 -0.53 -18.38
C GLU A 101 -2.66 -0.81 -17.13
N TRP A 102 -3.10 -2.05 -16.97
CA TRP A 102 -3.96 -2.43 -15.86
C TRP A 102 -3.24 -2.58 -14.52
N TYR A 103 -2.02 -3.13 -14.49
CA TYR A 103 -1.42 -3.63 -13.26
C TYR A 103 -0.01 -3.15 -12.95
N ASN A 104 0.64 -2.40 -13.87
CA ASN A 104 1.93 -1.76 -13.62
C ASN A 104 1.76 -0.46 -12.81
N GLY A 105 2.85 0.26 -12.60
CA GLY A 105 2.86 1.66 -12.19
C GLY A 105 3.43 1.90 -10.81
N TYR A 106 3.82 0.88 -10.08
CA TYR A 106 4.61 1.07 -8.88
C TYR A 106 6.08 1.19 -9.28
N LEU A 107 6.63 2.39 -9.18
CA LEU A 107 8.05 2.63 -9.36
C LEU A 107 8.72 2.58 -7.99
N ILE A 108 9.33 1.45 -7.67
CA ILE A 108 10.00 1.24 -6.39
C ILE A 108 11.51 1.12 -6.67
N ASP A 109 12.29 2.08 -6.18
CA ASP A 109 13.74 2.12 -6.38
C ASP A 109 14.17 2.04 -7.87
N GLY A 110 13.42 2.68 -8.75
CA GLY A 110 13.66 2.66 -10.20
C GLY A 110 13.20 1.37 -10.91
N MET A 111 12.60 0.42 -10.20
CA MET A 111 12.07 -0.82 -10.77
C MET A 111 10.55 -0.74 -10.91
N HIS A 112 10.04 -1.12 -12.08
CA HIS A 112 8.62 -1.29 -12.31
C HIS A 112 8.13 -2.58 -11.67
N MET A 113 7.16 -2.44 -10.76
CA MET A 113 6.56 -3.54 -10.03
C MET A 113 5.07 -3.65 -10.33
N TYR A 114 4.60 -4.88 -10.42
CA TYR A 114 3.21 -5.24 -10.69
C TYR A 114 2.60 -5.94 -9.49
N ASN A 115 1.31 -5.72 -9.24
CA ASN A 115 0.59 -6.42 -8.19
C ASN A 115 0.47 -7.92 -8.51
N PRO A 116 1.07 -8.83 -7.69
CA PRO A 116 1.07 -10.26 -7.99
C PRO A 116 -0.33 -10.88 -8.00
N ASN A 117 -1.21 -10.42 -7.10
CA ASN A 117 -2.58 -10.95 -7.05
C ASN A 117 -3.33 -10.61 -8.33
N SER A 118 -3.34 -9.34 -8.75
CA SER A 118 -4.07 -8.89 -9.93
C SER A 118 -3.55 -9.55 -11.21
N VAL A 119 -2.22 -9.60 -11.39
CA VAL A 119 -1.61 -10.30 -12.53
C VAL A 119 -1.96 -11.79 -12.53
N SER A 120 -1.88 -12.46 -11.37
CA SER A 120 -2.18 -13.90 -11.27
C SER A 120 -3.65 -14.20 -11.59
N GLN A 121 -4.57 -13.35 -11.13
CA GLN A 121 -6.00 -13.52 -11.41
C GLN A 121 -6.30 -13.26 -12.89
N ALA A 122 -5.72 -12.20 -13.48
CA ALA A 122 -5.87 -11.93 -14.90
C ALA A 122 -5.38 -13.10 -15.77
N MET A 123 -4.21 -13.67 -15.47
CA MET A 123 -3.69 -14.85 -16.15
C MET A 123 -4.60 -16.07 -15.98
N LYS A 124 -5.14 -16.27 -14.77
CA LYS A 124 -6.01 -17.41 -14.45
C LYS A 124 -7.34 -17.36 -15.20
N TYR A 125 -7.95 -16.18 -15.27
CA TYR A 125 -9.28 -16.00 -15.85
C TYR A 125 -9.27 -15.53 -17.30
N HIS A 126 -8.09 -15.22 -17.86
CA HIS A 126 -7.94 -14.61 -19.20
C HIS A 126 -8.77 -13.34 -19.37
N ASP A 127 -8.81 -12.51 -18.34
CA ASP A 127 -9.62 -11.30 -18.31
C ASP A 127 -8.89 -10.16 -17.60
N PHE A 128 -9.18 -8.92 -18.00
CA PHE A 128 -8.67 -7.71 -17.38
C PHE A 128 -9.77 -7.04 -16.55
N ASP A 129 -9.71 -7.20 -15.23
CA ASP A 129 -10.65 -6.59 -14.30
C ASP A 129 -9.94 -6.04 -13.06
N SER A 130 -10.68 -5.34 -12.22
CA SER A 130 -10.22 -4.84 -10.93
C SER A 130 -10.36 -5.94 -9.86
N TYR A 131 -9.31 -6.74 -9.70
CA TYR A 131 -9.26 -7.83 -8.72
C TYR A 131 -9.06 -7.31 -7.30
N TRP A 132 -8.61 -6.09 -7.13
CA TRP A 132 -8.46 -5.42 -5.85
C TRP A 132 -9.78 -5.04 -5.19
N ARG A 133 -10.84 -4.82 -5.96
CA ARG A 133 -12.18 -4.46 -5.46
C ARG A 133 -12.81 -5.51 -4.53
N ASN A 134 -12.36 -6.75 -4.62
CA ASN A 134 -12.85 -7.87 -3.81
C ASN A 134 -12.12 -8.02 -2.47
N THR A 135 -11.16 -7.14 -2.16
CA THR A 135 -10.46 -7.11 -0.88
C THR A 135 -11.07 -6.03 0.04
N SER A 136 -10.75 -6.05 1.33
CA SER A 136 -11.11 -5.00 2.30
C SER A 136 -10.60 -3.60 1.91
N ALA A 137 -9.81 -3.54 0.88
CA ALA A 137 -9.17 -2.40 0.28
C ALA A 137 -10.11 -1.24 -0.09
N PHE A 138 -11.27 -1.55 -0.69
CA PHE A 138 -12.25 -0.53 -1.08
C PHE A 138 -12.78 0.27 0.11
N GLY A 139 -13.04 -0.39 1.22
CA GLY A 139 -13.47 0.28 2.46
C GLY A 139 -12.41 1.25 2.99
N THR A 140 -11.15 0.88 2.87
CA THR A 140 -10.03 1.72 3.32
C THR A 140 -9.91 3.01 2.50
N ILE A 141 -9.90 2.93 1.16
CA ILE A 141 -9.86 4.14 0.30
C ILE A 141 -11.05 5.07 0.63
N ASN A 142 -12.24 4.48 0.74
CA ASN A 142 -13.44 5.25 1.05
C ASN A 142 -13.32 5.98 2.40
N ASN A 143 -12.79 5.32 3.43
CA ASN A 143 -12.59 5.94 4.73
C ASN A 143 -11.63 7.12 4.65
N PHE A 144 -10.49 7.00 3.97
CA PHE A 144 -9.54 8.10 3.79
C PHE A 144 -10.13 9.27 3.02
N ILE A 145 -10.87 9.00 1.93
CA ILE A 145 -11.56 10.04 1.15
C ILE A 145 -12.61 10.75 2.01
N MET A 146 -13.36 10.03 2.85
CA MET A 146 -14.40 10.59 3.72
C MET A 146 -13.84 11.44 4.87
N MET A 147 -12.56 11.30 5.24
CA MET A 147 -11.91 12.19 6.20
C MET A 147 -11.86 13.64 5.72
N ASN A 148 -11.95 13.86 4.41
CA ASN A 148 -12.12 15.17 3.77
C ASN A 148 -11.18 16.27 4.27
N TYR A 149 -9.90 15.93 4.49
CA TYR A 149 -8.86 16.90 4.82
C TYR A 149 -8.74 17.97 3.74
N SER A 150 -8.50 19.21 4.15
CA SER A 150 -8.35 20.34 3.22
C SER A 150 -7.29 20.07 2.16
N GLY A 151 -7.70 20.14 0.89
CA GLY A 151 -6.84 19.87 -0.27
C GLY A 151 -6.77 18.40 -0.71
N LEU A 152 -7.22 17.43 0.10
CA LEU A 152 -7.17 16.01 -0.27
C LEU A 152 -8.02 15.70 -1.50
N LYS A 153 -9.17 16.35 -1.61
CA LYS A 153 -10.07 16.18 -2.76
C LYS A 153 -9.43 16.63 -4.06
N GLU A 154 -8.86 17.80 -4.06
CA GLU A 154 -8.15 18.39 -5.21
C GLU A 154 -6.96 17.52 -5.62
N ASP A 155 -6.24 16.98 -4.65
CA ASP A 155 -5.11 16.09 -4.88
C ASP A 155 -5.56 14.76 -5.53
N VAL A 156 -6.62 14.14 -5.02
CA VAL A 156 -7.19 12.91 -5.62
C VAL A 156 -7.68 13.17 -7.04
N LEU A 157 -8.33 14.30 -7.30
CA LEU A 157 -8.78 14.69 -8.65
C LEU A 157 -7.62 14.91 -9.61
N THR A 158 -6.56 15.56 -9.13
CA THR A 158 -5.33 15.77 -9.90
C THR A 158 -4.71 14.43 -10.29
N MET A 159 -4.61 13.49 -9.34
CA MET A 159 -4.06 12.16 -9.60
C MET A 159 -4.96 11.32 -10.54
N LEU A 160 -6.28 11.41 -10.42
CA LEU A 160 -7.23 10.74 -11.32
C LEU A 160 -7.15 11.29 -12.76
N SER A 161 -6.71 12.53 -12.92
CA SER A 161 -6.46 13.15 -14.23
C SER A 161 -5.05 12.85 -14.78
N GLY A 162 -4.30 11.93 -14.13
CA GLY A 162 -2.94 11.54 -14.53
C GLY A 162 -1.84 12.44 -14.00
N GLY A 163 -2.16 13.39 -13.11
CA GLY A 163 -1.18 14.26 -12.46
C GLY A 163 -0.50 13.59 -11.26
N LYS A 164 0.52 14.27 -10.72
CA LYS A 164 1.19 13.92 -9.47
C LYS A 164 0.98 15.03 -8.46
N VAL A 165 0.93 14.69 -7.18
CA VAL A 165 0.78 15.65 -6.08
C VAL A 165 1.92 15.51 -5.09
N MET A 166 2.46 16.62 -4.65
CA MET A 166 3.52 16.62 -3.64
C MET A 166 2.96 16.11 -2.31
N VAL A 167 3.76 15.29 -1.61
CA VAL A 167 3.40 14.73 -0.31
C VAL A 167 4.63 14.72 0.61
N ASP A 168 4.44 15.22 1.83
CA ASP A 168 5.42 15.09 2.89
C ASP A 168 5.19 13.77 3.64
N THR A 169 6.08 12.81 3.37
CA THR A 169 6.02 11.48 3.99
C THR A 169 6.76 11.38 5.33
N GLU A 170 7.49 12.43 5.74
CA GLU A 170 8.29 12.39 6.96
C GLU A 170 7.46 12.59 8.23
N CYS A 171 6.36 13.34 8.13
CA CYS A 171 5.49 13.67 9.25
C CYS A 171 4.57 12.52 9.67
N PHE A 172 4.33 11.55 8.81
CA PHE A 172 3.44 10.43 9.09
C PHE A 172 3.97 9.52 10.20
N GLN A 173 3.22 9.40 11.29
CA GLN A 173 3.61 8.63 12.48
C GLN A 173 3.16 7.17 12.45
N ASN A 174 2.62 6.67 11.33
CA ASN A 174 2.14 5.30 11.12
C ASN A 174 1.02 4.82 12.04
N ASP A 175 0.29 5.73 12.63
CA ASP A 175 -0.93 5.40 13.32
C ASP A 175 -2.11 5.68 12.39
N LEU A 176 -2.72 4.63 11.84
CA LEU A 176 -3.91 4.75 10.99
C LEU A 176 -5.12 5.31 11.77
N ALA A 177 -5.06 5.29 13.09
CA ALA A 177 -6.07 5.89 13.96
C ALA A 177 -5.83 7.39 14.21
N GLU A 178 -4.61 7.88 14.00
CA GLU A 178 -4.22 9.28 14.22
C GLU A 178 -3.81 9.96 12.90
N ILE A 179 -4.67 9.93 11.88
CA ILE A 179 -4.48 10.71 10.65
C ILE A 179 -4.93 12.15 10.92
N HIS A 180 -4.03 13.11 10.78
CA HIS A 180 -4.29 14.51 11.14
C HIS A 180 -4.23 15.47 9.95
N SER A 181 -3.68 15.02 8.82
CA SER A 181 -3.46 15.83 7.64
C SER A 181 -3.73 15.06 6.34
N LYS A 182 -3.80 15.80 5.22
CA LYS A 182 -3.87 15.17 3.89
C LYS A 182 -2.58 14.38 3.59
N ASP A 183 -1.43 14.87 4.04
CA ASP A 183 -0.15 14.21 3.80
C ASP A 183 -0.05 12.90 4.58
N ASP A 184 -0.58 12.84 5.80
CA ASP A 184 -0.74 11.58 6.53
C ASP A 184 -1.64 10.59 5.76
N ALA A 185 -2.79 11.06 5.27
CA ALA A 185 -3.71 10.23 4.51
C ALA A 185 -3.08 9.70 3.21
N LEU A 186 -2.39 10.57 2.46
CA LEU A 186 -1.69 10.19 1.23
C LEU A 186 -0.53 9.21 1.52
N THR A 187 0.24 9.45 2.58
CA THR A 187 1.35 8.56 2.98
C THR A 187 0.82 7.19 3.41
N ALA A 188 -0.27 7.14 4.18
CA ALA A 188 -0.93 5.88 4.52
C ALA A 188 -1.37 5.13 3.25
N LEU A 189 -1.97 5.81 2.28
CA LEU A 189 -2.37 5.21 1.00
C LEU A 189 -1.18 4.70 0.18
N ILE A 190 0.01 5.33 0.27
CA ILE A 190 1.24 4.83 -0.33
C ILE A 190 1.68 3.52 0.35
N HIS A 191 1.74 3.48 1.68
CA HIS A 191 2.13 2.28 2.42
C HIS A 191 1.15 1.12 2.19
N LEU A 192 -0.13 1.41 2.06
CA LEU A 192 -1.17 0.43 1.73
C LEU A 192 -1.16 -0.02 0.26
N GLY A 193 -0.31 0.59 -0.58
CA GLY A 193 -0.19 0.28 -2.00
C GLY A 193 -1.32 0.82 -2.88
N TYR A 194 -2.10 1.80 -2.40
CA TYR A 194 -3.12 2.47 -3.22
C TYR A 194 -2.56 3.60 -4.07
N LEU A 195 -1.43 4.14 -3.68
CA LEU A 195 -0.73 5.16 -4.44
C LEU A 195 0.69 4.71 -4.74
N GLY A 196 1.19 5.09 -5.90
CA GLY A 196 2.61 5.08 -6.21
C GLY A 196 3.30 6.31 -5.63
N TYR A 197 4.59 6.21 -5.40
CA TYR A 197 5.42 7.31 -4.91
C TYR A 197 6.64 7.51 -5.79
N ASP A 198 6.89 8.74 -6.16
CA ASP A 198 8.08 9.19 -6.88
C ASP A 198 9.01 9.87 -5.89
N ALA A 199 10.08 9.18 -5.50
CA ALA A 199 11.02 9.65 -4.50
C ALA A 199 11.85 10.84 -4.98
N ASP A 200 12.09 10.98 -6.28
CA ASP A 200 12.85 12.10 -6.85
C ASP A 200 12.00 13.37 -6.88
N MET A 201 10.71 13.23 -7.10
CA MET A 201 9.75 14.34 -7.17
C MET A 201 9.00 14.57 -5.85
N LEU A 202 9.22 13.74 -4.83
CA LEU A 202 8.48 13.73 -3.55
C LEU A 202 6.97 13.79 -3.78
N SER A 203 6.46 12.96 -4.68
CA SER A 203 5.08 13.06 -5.14
C SER A 203 4.38 11.70 -5.23
N ALA A 204 3.09 11.71 -4.87
CA ALA A 204 2.19 10.58 -5.00
C ALA A 204 1.43 10.63 -6.34
N TYR A 205 1.01 9.47 -6.82
CA TYR A 205 0.22 9.32 -8.04
C TYR A 205 -0.58 8.02 -8.00
N ILE A 206 -1.62 7.95 -8.82
CA ILE A 206 -2.39 6.71 -9.02
C ILE A 206 -1.60 5.82 -10.00
N PRO A 207 -1.21 4.59 -9.56
CA PRO A 207 -0.23 3.81 -10.31
C PRO A 207 -0.76 3.22 -11.62
N ASN A 208 -2.04 2.84 -11.69
CA ASN A 208 -2.57 2.07 -12.80
C ASN A 208 -4.09 2.17 -12.93
N TYR A 209 -4.61 1.58 -14.00
CA TYR A 209 -6.04 1.63 -14.31
C TYR A 209 -6.92 0.90 -13.28
N GLU A 210 -6.45 -0.22 -12.73
CA GLU A 210 -7.16 -0.95 -11.67
C GLU A 210 -7.42 -0.08 -10.44
N VAL A 211 -6.38 0.61 -9.97
CA VAL A 211 -6.46 1.50 -8.82
C VAL A 211 -7.27 2.75 -9.14
N ALA A 212 -7.13 3.31 -10.35
CA ALA A 212 -7.96 4.43 -10.79
C ALA A 212 -9.46 4.10 -10.73
N LYS A 213 -9.85 2.90 -11.19
CA LYS A 213 -11.23 2.41 -11.07
C LYS A 213 -11.70 2.29 -9.62
N ALA A 214 -10.82 1.87 -8.70
CA ALA A 214 -11.16 1.78 -7.27
C ALA A 214 -11.44 3.18 -6.69
N PHE A 215 -10.59 4.17 -6.96
CA PHE A 215 -10.82 5.55 -6.56
C PHE A 215 -12.10 6.13 -7.17
N GLN A 216 -12.33 5.96 -8.46
CA GLN A 216 -13.57 6.41 -9.13
C GLN A 216 -14.82 5.79 -8.49
N SER A 217 -14.76 4.52 -8.10
CA SER A 217 -15.87 3.84 -7.45
C SER A 217 -16.11 4.36 -6.03
N ALA A 218 -15.06 4.64 -5.27
CA ALA A 218 -15.15 5.24 -3.94
C ALA A 218 -15.79 6.64 -4.00
N LEU A 219 -15.42 7.46 -4.99
CA LEU A 219 -16.00 8.79 -5.18
C LEU A 219 -17.51 8.77 -5.49
N LYS A 220 -18.02 7.70 -6.11
CA LYS A 220 -19.46 7.57 -6.44
C LYS A 220 -20.35 7.34 -5.22
N THR A 221 -19.79 6.92 -4.10
CA THR A 221 -20.56 6.52 -2.90
C THR A 221 -20.76 7.63 -1.87
N GLY A 222 -20.10 8.81 -2.01
CA GLY A 222 -20.12 9.91 -1.04
C GLY A 222 -20.68 11.22 -1.57
N GLU A 223 -20.38 12.32 -0.88
CA GLU A 223 -20.72 13.71 -1.24
C GLU A 223 -20.06 14.17 -2.56
N TRP A 224 -19.27 13.34 -3.17
CA TRP A 224 -18.47 13.60 -4.36
C TRP A 224 -19.13 13.14 -5.67
N LYS A 225 -20.42 12.79 -5.63
CA LYS A 225 -21.16 12.25 -6.79
C LYS A 225 -21.09 13.14 -8.04
N ASP A 226 -21.21 14.45 -7.86
CA ASP A 226 -21.21 15.41 -8.97
C ASP A 226 -19.82 15.50 -9.62
N VAL A 227 -18.77 15.34 -8.83
CA VAL A 227 -17.37 15.34 -9.29
C VAL A 227 -17.04 14.04 -10.02
N ALA A 228 -17.48 12.90 -9.47
CA ALA A 228 -17.28 11.60 -10.12
C ALA A 228 -17.96 11.53 -11.50
N ALA A 229 -19.12 12.19 -11.66
CA ALA A 229 -19.80 12.30 -12.95
C ALA A 229 -18.99 13.10 -13.97
N SER A 230 -18.35 14.20 -13.54
CA SER A 230 -17.53 15.05 -14.41
C SER A 230 -16.26 14.34 -14.89
N ILE A 231 -15.61 13.55 -14.03
CA ILE A 231 -14.40 12.78 -14.39
C ILE A 231 -14.75 11.64 -15.34
N SER A 232 -15.85 10.91 -15.11
CA SER A 232 -16.28 9.80 -15.98
C SER A 232 -16.59 10.24 -17.41
N SER A 233 -16.90 11.51 -17.61
CA SER A 233 -17.13 12.10 -18.96
C SER A 233 -15.86 12.64 -19.64
N GLY A 234 -14.78 12.83 -18.90
CA GLY A 234 -13.54 13.47 -19.36
C GLY A 234 -12.36 12.51 -19.60
N ILE A 235 -12.38 11.32 -19.05
CA ILE A 235 -11.30 10.34 -19.26
C ILE A 235 -11.58 9.60 -20.57
N LYS A 236 -11.04 10.15 -21.67
CA LYS A 236 -10.74 9.37 -22.87
C LYS A 236 -9.40 8.70 -22.62
N ILE A 237 -9.43 7.39 -22.44
CA ILE A 237 -8.28 6.49 -22.47
C ILE A 237 -7.68 6.50 -23.87
#